data_161f42ed6b6b107376d1abf88c8f77d1
#
_entry.id   161f42ed6b6b107376d1abf88c8f77d1
#
_cell.length_a   1.000
_cell.length_b   1.000
_cell.length_c   1.000
_cell.angle_alpha   90.00
_cell.angle_beta   90.00
_cell.angle_gamma   90.00
#
_symmetry.space_group_name_H-M   'P 1'
#
loop_
_entity.id
_entity.type
_entity.pdbx_description
1 polymer ?
#
loop_
_entity_poly.entity_id
_entity_poly.type
_entity_poly.pdbx_seq_one_letter_code
_entity_poly.pdbx_strand_id
1 'polypeptide(L)'
;MSKDERTGWRDEAISRRHRAYGFAVPMVDLDFLVVEYDYGTPVALIEYKHEESSELRYDAHPSYKALRSLSDASSIPFCVAIYDDDWVYSVIPQNDQAKLHFSKPIILSENEYVEWLY
;
A
#
# COMPACT_ATOMS: atom_id res chain seq x y z
N MET A 1 5.76 12.12 13.76
CA MET A 1 6.97 11.48 13.55
C MET A 1 7.73 12.10 12.42
N SER A 2 8.91 12.02 12.50
CA SER A 2 9.68 12.65 11.49
C SER A 2 10.01 11.68 10.38
N LYS A 3 9.03 10.96 9.97
CA LYS A 3 9.23 10.04 8.88
C LYS A 3 9.81 10.73 7.67
N ASP A 4 9.36 11.95 7.43
CA ASP A 4 9.85 12.67 6.27
C ASP A 4 11.32 12.95 6.34
N GLU A 5 11.78 13.41 7.51
CA GLU A 5 13.20 13.65 7.64
C GLU A 5 13.98 12.37 7.59
N ARG A 6 13.48 11.36 8.28
CA ARG A 6 14.20 10.11 8.33
C ARG A 6 14.35 9.51 6.95
N THR A 7 13.29 9.54 6.16
CA THR A 7 13.34 8.97 4.82
C THR A 7 13.74 9.97 3.79
N GLY A 8 13.56 11.27 4.08
CA GLY A 8 13.70 12.30 3.08
C GLY A 8 15.07 12.31 2.43
N TRP A 9 16.12 12.32 3.23
CA TRP A 9 17.45 12.41 2.63
C TRP A 9 18.02 11.05 2.27
N ARG A 10 17.78 10.02 3.07
CA ARG A 10 18.35 8.72 2.78
C ARG A 10 17.66 8.04 1.63
N ASP A 11 16.33 8.02 1.69
CA ASP A 11 15.56 7.37 0.64
C ASP A 11 15.60 8.15 -0.65
N GLU A 12 15.74 9.45 -0.56
CA GLU A 12 15.84 10.27 -1.76
C GLU A 12 17.10 9.95 -2.54
N ALA A 13 18.21 9.78 -1.84
CA ALA A 13 19.46 9.48 -2.52
C ALA A 13 19.40 8.17 -3.27
N ILE A 14 18.90 7.12 -2.63
CA ILE A 14 18.81 5.82 -3.29
C ILE A 14 17.74 5.82 -4.38
N SER A 15 16.67 6.55 -4.17
CA SER A 15 15.61 6.66 -5.18
C SER A 15 16.12 7.34 -6.43
N ARG A 16 16.94 8.39 -6.28
CA ARG A 16 17.52 9.04 -7.43
C ARG A 16 18.43 8.11 -8.19
N ARG A 17 19.20 7.29 -7.50
CA ARG A 17 20.06 6.34 -8.16
C ARG A 17 19.29 5.32 -8.95
N HIS A 18 18.21 4.81 -8.38
CA HIS A 18 17.39 3.84 -9.10
C HIS A 18 16.75 4.46 -10.33
N ARG A 19 16.34 5.71 -10.24
CA ARG A 19 15.80 6.38 -11.42
C ARG A 19 16.88 6.55 -12.48
N ALA A 20 18.12 6.78 -12.04
CA ALA A 20 19.22 6.93 -12.99
C ALA A 20 19.58 5.62 -13.69
N TYR A 21 19.23 4.48 -13.08
CA TYR A 21 19.43 3.19 -13.73
C TYR A 21 18.47 2.98 -14.89
N GLY A 22 17.43 3.81 -14.97
CA GLY A 22 16.52 3.81 -16.09
C GLY A 22 15.60 2.62 -16.14
N PHE A 23 15.10 2.34 -17.32
CA PHE A 23 14.12 1.27 -17.50
C PHE A 23 14.74 -0.12 -17.39
N ALA A 24 16.06 -0.22 -17.37
CA ALA A 24 16.70 -1.53 -17.24
C ALA A 24 16.47 -2.14 -15.87
N VAL A 25 16.28 -1.30 -14.85
CA VAL A 25 16.09 -1.76 -13.47
C VAL A 25 14.93 -0.99 -12.83
N PRO A 26 13.70 -1.25 -13.28
CA PRO A 26 12.56 -0.55 -12.68
C PRO A 26 12.27 -1.05 -11.28
N MET A 27 11.90 -0.13 -10.40
CA MET A 27 11.65 -0.42 -9.00
C MET A 27 10.28 0.09 -8.60
N VAL A 28 9.68 -0.59 -7.64
CA VAL A 28 8.38 -0.23 -7.08
C VAL A 28 8.52 -0.16 -5.57
N ASP A 29 8.04 0.94 -4.99
CA ASP A 29 8.04 1.10 -3.55
C ASP A 29 6.86 0.36 -2.93
N LEU A 30 7.09 -0.20 -1.76
CA LEU A 30 6.02 -0.74 -0.93
C LEU A 30 5.70 0.29 0.14
N ASP A 31 4.41 0.68 0.25
CA ASP A 31 4.06 1.65 1.27
C ASP A 31 4.05 1.02 2.65
N PHE A 32 3.19 0.04 2.87
CA PHE A 32 3.06 -0.54 4.20
C PHE A 32 2.80 -2.04 4.12
N LEU A 33 3.68 -2.79 4.75
CA LEU A 33 3.49 -4.22 4.93
C LEU A 33 3.09 -4.44 6.38
N VAL A 34 1.88 -4.94 6.60
CA VAL A 34 1.40 -5.27 7.94
C VAL A 34 1.99 -6.62 8.32
N VAL A 35 2.62 -6.70 9.48
CA VAL A 35 3.26 -7.93 9.90
C VAL A 35 2.73 -8.36 11.25
N GLU A 36 2.75 -9.67 11.47
CA GLU A 36 2.59 -10.24 12.78
C GLU A 36 3.95 -10.16 13.43
N TYR A 37 4.04 -9.40 14.49
CA TYR A 37 5.32 -8.91 15.00
C TYR A 37 6.19 -9.99 15.61
N ASP A 38 5.57 -10.93 16.32
CA ASP A 38 6.35 -11.92 17.08
C ASP A 38 7.19 -12.81 16.18
N TYR A 39 6.63 -13.17 15.02
CA TYR A 39 7.31 -14.07 14.09
C TYR A 39 7.73 -13.38 12.81
N GLY A 40 7.39 -12.09 12.67
CA GLY A 40 7.71 -11.37 11.45
C GLY A 40 6.95 -11.86 10.23
N THR A 41 5.76 -12.40 10.43
CA THR A 41 4.98 -12.96 9.34
C THR A 41 4.22 -11.86 8.61
N PRO A 42 4.34 -11.79 7.28
CA PRO A 42 3.54 -10.82 6.52
C PRO A 42 2.06 -11.14 6.61
N VAL A 43 1.24 -10.12 6.84
CA VAL A 43 -0.20 -10.29 7.03
C VAL A 43 -0.98 -9.62 5.91
N ALA A 44 -0.57 -8.45 5.47
CA ALA A 44 -1.30 -7.70 4.44
C ALA A 44 -0.40 -6.64 3.86
N LEU A 45 -0.72 -6.25 2.63
CA LEU A 45 -0.01 -5.16 1.94
C LEU A 45 -1.02 -4.06 1.68
N ILE A 46 -0.68 -2.82 2.06
CA ILE A 46 -1.59 -1.69 1.91
C ILE A 46 -0.86 -0.53 1.24
N GLU A 47 -1.44 -0.04 0.15
CA GLU A 47 -0.97 1.15 -0.54
C GLU A 47 -1.91 2.31 -0.20
N TYR A 48 -1.34 3.42 0.25
CA TYR A 48 -2.14 4.56 0.65
C TYR A 48 -2.16 5.62 -0.45
N LYS A 49 -3.32 6.25 -0.61
CA LYS A 49 -3.49 7.39 -1.50
C LYS A 49 -4.32 8.44 -0.79
N HIS A 50 -3.93 9.70 -0.91
CA HIS A 50 -4.80 10.77 -0.49
C HIS A 50 -5.92 10.93 -1.51
N GLU A 51 -7.09 11.37 -1.06
CA GLU A 51 -8.25 11.45 -1.95
C GLU A 51 -7.99 12.35 -3.16
N GLU A 52 -7.13 13.35 -3.00
CA GLU A 52 -6.80 14.24 -4.11
C GLU A 52 -6.00 13.54 -5.20
N SER A 53 -5.41 12.42 -4.89
CA SER A 53 -4.64 11.62 -5.85
C SER A 53 -5.41 10.42 -6.35
N SER A 54 -6.69 10.29 -6.00
CA SER A 54 -7.43 9.06 -6.25
C SER A 54 -7.88 8.89 -7.69
N GLU A 55 -7.57 9.86 -8.56
CA GLU A 55 -7.93 9.74 -9.97
C GLU A 55 -7.12 8.71 -10.71
N LEU A 56 -6.01 8.27 -10.15
CA LEU A 56 -5.16 7.30 -10.82
C LEU A 56 -5.86 5.96 -10.97
N ARG A 57 -5.67 5.38 -12.15
CA ARG A 57 -6.23 4.06 -12.46
C ARG A 57 -5.34 2.99 -11.87
N TYR A 58 -5.41 2.80 -10.58
CA TYR A 58 -4.47 1.91 -9.89
C TYR A 58 -4.63 0.45 -10.30
N ASP A 59 -5.79 0.06 -10.76
CA ASP A 59 -6.00 -1.32 -11.17
C ASP A 59 -5.21 -1.66 -12.43
N ALA A 60 -4.90 -0.67 -13.26
CA ALA A 60 -4.17 -0.88 -14.50
C ALA A 60 -2.71 -0.46 -14.43
N HIS A 61 -2.31 0.20 -13.35
CA HIS A 61 -0.94 0.70 -13.23
C HIS A 61 0.03 -0.45 -12.99
N PRO A 62 1.16 -0.49 -13.71
CA PRO A 62 2.11 -1.59 -13.55
C PRO A 62 2.61 -1.81 -12.14
N SER A 63 2.78 -0.72 -11.36
CA SER A 63 3.22 -0.85 -9.97
C SER A 63 2.22 -1.65 -9.16
N TYR A 64 0.94 -1.42 -9.37
CA TYR A 64 -0.10 -2.11 -8.63
C TYR A 64 -0.24 -3.55 -9.10
N LYS A 65 0.02 -3.80 -10.37
CA LYS A 65 0.05 -5.17 -10.85
C LYS A 65 1.17 -5.96 -10.21
N ALA A 66 2.33 -5.33 -10.06
CA ALA A 66 3.47 -5.99 -9.41
C ALA A 66 3.16 -6.28 -7.94
N LEU A 67 2.56 -5.32 -7.23
CA LEU A 67 2.21 -5.52 -5.84
C LEU A 67 1.14 -6.59 -5.67
N ARG A 68 0.17 -6.63 -6.59
CA ARG A 68 -0.86 -7.66 -6.58
C ARG A 68 -0.25 -9.04 -6.80
N SER A 69 0.66 -9.14 -7.74
CA SER A 69 1.34 -10.39 -8.02
C SER A 69 2.15 -10.87 -6.81
N LEU A 70 2.85 -9.97 -6.15
CA LEU A 70 3.61 -10.31 -4.95
C LEU A 70 2.67 -10.77 -3.83
N SER A 71 1.58 -10.05 -3.63
CA SER A 71 0.62 -10.40 -2.58
C SER A 71 -0.04 -11.74 -2.85
N ASP A 72 -0.38 -12.01 -4.11
CA ASP A 72 -0.97 -13.29 -4.48
C ASP A 72 0.01 -14.44 -4.24
N ALA A 73 1.26 -14.24 -4.60
CA ALA A 73 2.28 -15.27 -4.40
C ALA A 73 2.48 -15.57 -2.93
N SER A 74 2.27 -14.57 -2.07
CA SER A 74 2.42 -14.73 -0.62
C SER A 74 1.11 -15.09 0.06
N SER A 75 0.02 -15.13 -0.68
CA SER A 75 -1.32 -15.43 -0.15
C SER A 75 -1.76 -14.45 0.92
N ILE A 76 -1.46 -13.17 0.73
CA ILE A 76 -1.88 -12.14 1.67
C ILE A 76 -2.80 -11.13 0.97
N PRO A 77 -3.68 -10.46 1.73
CA PRO A 77 -4.53 -9.42 1.16
C PRO A 77 -3.72 -8.23 0.67
N PHE A 78 -4.14 -7.65 -0.45
CA PHE A 78 -3.60 -6.40 -0.95
C PHE A 78 -4.76 -5.43 -1.12
N CYS A 79 -4.64 -4.27 -0.49
CA CYS A 79 -5.68 -3.23 -0.52
C CYS A 79 -5.07 -1.89 -0.87
N VAL A 80 -5.89 -1.04 -1.49
CA VAL A 80 -5.57 0.39 -1.61
C VAL A 80 -6.48 1.11 -0.62
N ALA A 81 -5.89 1.94 0.22
CA ALA A 81 -6.64 2.72 1.19
C ALA A 81 -6.53 4.19 0.81
N ILE A 82 -7.65 4.78 0.46
CA ILE A 82 -7.74 6.20 0.11
C ILE A 82 -8.21 6.94 1.33
N TYR A 83 -7.44 7.91 1.79
CA TYR A 83 -7.77 8.66 3.00
C TYR A 83 -8.02 10.12 2.67
N ASP A 84 -8.82 10.77 3.51
CA ASP A 84 -9.09 12.21 3.37
C ASP A 84 -8.52 12.95 4.59
N ASP A 85 -8.76 14.26 4.63
CA ASP A 85 -8.19 15.08 5.68
C ASP A 85 -8.82 14.82 7.04
N ASP A 86 -9.97 14.18 7.07
CA ASP A 86 -10.66 13.80 8.32
C ASP A 86 -10.33 12.37 8.74
N TRP A 87 -9.37 11.74 8.06
CA TRP A 87 -8.94 10.38 8.36
C TRP A 87 -10.06 9.37 8.21
N VAL A 88 -10.87 9.56 7.19
CA VAL A 88 -11.84 8.56 6.74
C VAL A 88 -11.17 7.76 5.63
N TYR A 89 -11.25 6.45 5.73
CA TYR A 89 -10.55 5.55 4.82
C TYR A 89 -11.54 4.83 3.91
N SER A 90 -11.27 4.90 2.61
CA SER A 90 -11.98 4.07 1.64
C SER A 90 -11.02 2.95 1.27
N VAL A 91 -11.34 1.74 1.71
CA VAL A 91 -10.46 0.59 1.54
C VAL A 91 -10.98 -0.24 0.38
N ILE A 92 -10.13 -0.45 -0.61
CA ILE A 92 -10.52 -1.09 -1.86
C ILE A 92 -9.72 -2.38 -2.00
N PRO A 93 -10.39 -3.54 -2.02
CA PRO A 93 -9.68 -4.80 -2.17
C PRO A 93 -9.09 -4.91 -3.56
N GLN A 94 -7.86 -5.39 -3.65
CA GLN A 94 -7.14 -5.47 -4.91
C GLN A 94 -6.86 -6.89 -5.35
N ASN A 95 -7.03 -7.88 -4.46
CA ASN A 95 -6.82 -9.27 -4.84
C ASN A 95 -7.85 -10.15 -4.14
N ASP A 96 -7.82 -11.43 -4.47
CA ASP A 96 -8.81 -12.37 -3.94
C ASP A 96 -8.70 -12.53 -2.43
N GLN A 97 -7.49 -12.49 -1.90
CA GLN A 97 -7.29 -12.59 -0.46
C GLN A 97 -7.98 -11.45 0.26
N ALA A 98 -7.85 -10.22 -0.28
CA ALA A 98 -8.52 -9.07 0.32
C ALA A 98 -10.04 -9.21 0.22
N LYS A 99 -10.53 -9.78 -0.86
CA LYS A 99 -11.97 -9.91 -1.06
C LYS A 99 -12.61 -10.91 -0.11
N LEU A 100 -11.82 -11.72 0.56
CA LEU A 100 -12.34 -12.58 1.62
C LEU A 100 -12.77 -11.76 2.84
N HIS A 101 -12.18 -10.58 3.03
CA HIS A 101 -12.56 -9.70 4.13
C HIS A 101 -13.77 -8.85 3.77
N PHE A 102 -13.79 -8.32 2.56
CA PHE A 102 -14.93 -7.58 2.04
C PHE A 102 -14.83 -7.57 0.52
N SER A 103 -15.93 -7.84 -0.14
CA SER A 103 -15.92 -8.03 -1.59
C SER A 103 -16.01 -6.73 -2.38
N LYS A 104 -16.29 -5.61 -1.70
CA LYS A 104 -16.47 -4.30 -2.32
C LYS A 104 -15.69 -3.27 -1.53
N PRO A 105 -15.41 -2.11 -2.13
CA PRO A 105 -14.82 -1.01 -1.36
C PRO A 105 -15.68 -0.68 -0.15
N ILE A 106 -15.04 -0.39 0.96
CA ILE A 106 -15.71 -0.11 2.21
C ILE A 106 -15.15 1.19 2.78
N ILE A 107 -16.02 1.97 3.42
CA ILE A 107 -15.63 3.25 4.02
C ILE A 107 -15.58 3.06 5.52
N LEU A 108 -14.45 3.38 6.12
CA LEU A 108 -14.21 3.20 7.54
C LEU A 108 -13.76 4.50 8.18
N SER A 109 -14.27 4.77 9.39
CA SER A 109 -13.69 5.83 10.21
C SER A 109 -12.30 5.39 10.67
N GLU A 110 -11.52 6.31 11.22
CA GLU A 110 -10.20 5.97 11.68
C GLU A 110 -10.25 4.86 12.73
N ASN A 111 -11.17 4.95 13.67
CA ASN A 111 -11.29 3.91 14.70
C ASN A 111 -11.65 2.56 14.09
N GLU A 112 -12.57 2.55 13.16
CA GLU A 112 -12.95 1.31 12.49
C GLU A 112 -11.79 0.74 11.68
N TYR A 113 -11.04 1.61 11.04
CA TYR A 113 -9.90 1.17 10.24
C TYR A 113 -8.83 0.55 11.12
N VAL A 114 -8.54 1.18 12.25
CA VAL A 114 -7.54 0.67 13.18
C VAL A 114 -7.98 -0.68 13.74
N GLU A 115 -9.25 -0.82 14.07
CA GLU A 115 -9.77 -2.10 14.52
C GLU A 115 -9.64 -3.18 13.45
N TRP A 116 -9.90 -2.82 12.23
CA TRP A 116 -9.77 -3.78 11.14
C TRP A 116 -8.33 -4.23 10.94
N LEU A 117 -7.37 -3.34 11.15
CA LEU A 117 -5.95 -3.70 11.01
C LEU A 117 -5.52 -4.73 12.06
N TYR A 118 -6.17 -4.73 13.22
CA TYR A 118 -5.87 -5.72 14.24
C TYR A 118 -6.65 -7.00 13.94
#